data_4110d5c141681f9d7c49d608d00a496a
#
_entry.id   4110d5c141681f9d7c49d608d00a496a
#
_cell.length_a   1.000
_cell.length_b   1.000
_cell.length_c   1.000
_cell.angle_alpha   90.00
_cell.angle_beta   90.00
_cell.angle_gamma   90.00
#
_symmetry.space_group_name_H-M   'P 1'
#
loop_
_entity.id
_entity.type
_entity.pdbx_description
1 polymer ?
#
loop_
_entity_poly.entity_id
_entity_poly.type
_entity_poly.pdbx_seq_one_letter_code
_entity_poly.pdbx_strand_id
1 'polypeptide(L)'
;MIMLNAQHSPVIPPMAEARFTLRRREQGVVLIIALILLVIISLLAVTSMRGAGSAESLAGNVRTTELATQAAEIALRHCEKAAIRHAKVTLGAGTDPDLLNYDVQGLDGTKILWANTASQWQNLSTWDSTATSTYVLTTTTLGSGTYKRPPECMVESLTGVTGTSTNAAFIITARGFGPEVAPADASRTRPQGSEVWLQSTIEIP
;
A
#
# COMPACT_ATOMS: atom_id res chain seq x y z
N MET A 1 -26.70 -76.52 66.09
CA MET A 1 -27.84 -75.65 66.06
C MET A 1 -27.62 -74.60 65.01
N ILE A 2 -28.06 -74.83 63.78
CA ILE A 2 -27.81 -74.05 62.60
C ILE A 2 -29.16 -73.44 62.22
N MET A 3 -29.24 -72.09 62.29
CA MET A 3 -30.41 -71.38 61.80
C MET A 3 -30.19 -70.95 60.38
N LEU A 4 -31.01 -71.47 59.47
CA LEU A 4 -31.08 -71.05 58.07
C LEU A 4 -31.82 -69.70 57.99
N ASN A 5 -31.14 -68.70 57.41
CA ASN A 5 -31.71 -67.40 57.11
C ASN A 5 -32.23 -67.45 55.67
N ALA A 6 -33.56 -67.35 55.53
CA ALA A 6 -34.21 -67.27 54.21
C ALA A 6 -34.00 -65.90 53.57
N GLN A 7 -33.30 -65.84 52.49
CA GLN A 7 -33.19 -64.63 51.71
C GLN A 7 -34.45 -64.42 50.85
N HIS A 8 -35.05 -63.29 51.13
CA HIS A 8 -36.18 -62.78 50.32
C HIS A 8 -35.64 -62.05 49.05
N SER A 9 -35.87 -62.63 47.90
CA SER A 9 -35.54 -61.97 46.61
C SER A 9 -36.63 -60.95 46.28
N PRO A 10 -36.24 -59.70 45.90
CA PRO A 10 -37.25 -58.74 45.48
C PRO A 10 -37.66 -59.06 44.02
N VAL A 11 -38.93 -59.18 43.78
CA VAL A 11 -39.58 -59.29 42.49
C VAL A 11 -39.54 -57.94 41.77
N ILE A 12 -38.75 -57.81 40.76
CA ILE A 12 -38.71 -56.67 39.89
C ILE A 12 -39.92 -56.70 38.93
N PRO A 13 -40.78 -55.65 38.96
CA PRO A 13 -41.87 -55.62 37.95
C PRO A 13 -41.33 -55.37 36.54
N PRO A 14 -41.98 -55.92 35.50
CA PRO A 14 -41.54 -55.75 34.15
C PRO A 14 -41.69 -54.27 33.74
N MET A 15 -40.58 -53.70 33.25
CA MET A 15 -40.58 -52.37 32.65
C MET A 15 -41.55 -52.39 31.44
N ALA A 16 -42.59 -51.54 31.56
CA ALA A 16 -43.49 -51.28 30.46
C ALA A 16 -42.69 -50.60 29.33
N GLU A 17 -42.47 -51.32 28.24
CA GLU A 17 -41.94 -50.72 27.04
C GLU A 17 -42.89 -49.64 26.55
N ALA A 18 -42.49 -48.37 26.78
CA ALA A 18 -43.12 -47.21 26.18
C ALA A 18 -42.89 -47.31 24.64
N ARG A 19 -43.85 -47.93 23.97
CA ARG A 19 -43.91 -47.87 22.50
C ARG A 19 -44.13 -46.40 22.11
N PHE A 20 -43.04 -45.73 21.74
CA PHE A 20 -43.08 -44.45 21.04
C PHE A 20 -43.74 -44.75 19.66
N THR A 21 -45.00 -44.56 19.56
CA THR A 21 -45.71 -44.52 18.28
C THR A 21 -45.27 -43.23 17.59
N LEU A 22 -44.26 -43.30 16.76
CA LEU A 22 -43.87 -42.25 15.84
C LEU A 22 -45.09 -41.94 14.96
N ARG A 23 -45.70 -40.81 15.23
CA ARG A 23 -46.82 -40.24 14.44
C ARG A 23 -46.34 -39.95 13.04
N ARG A 24 -46.63 -40.89 12.14
CA ARG A 24 -46.21 -40.93 10.71
C ARG A 24 -46.81 -39.82 9.84
N ARG A 25 -47.44 -38.78 10.42
CA ARG A 25 -48.22 -37.78 9.68
C ARG A 25 -47.50 -36.45 9.39
N GLU A 26 -46.28 -36.23 9.92
CA GLU A 26 -45.60 -34.94 9.78
C GLU A 26 -44.40 -34.93 8.82
N GLN A 27 -44.09 -36.05 8.21
CA GLN A 27 -42.91 -36.19 7.33
C GLN A 27 -42.96 -35.28 6.08
N GLY A 28 -44.13 -34.91 5.57
CA GLY A 28 -44.24 -34.02 4.41
C GLY A 28 -43.90 -32.55 4.70
N VAL A 29 -44.25 -32.06 5.89
CA VAL A 29 -44.01 -30.67 6.26
C VAL A 29 -42.53 -30.41 6.58
N VAL A 30 -41.88 -31.37 7.24
CA VAL A 30 -40.44 -31.29 7.57
C VAL A 30 -39.58 -31.24 6.30
N LEU A 31 -39.94 -31.99 5.27
CA LEU A 31 -39.22 -31.98 4.00
C LEU A 31 -39.31 -30.62 3.32
N ILE A 32 -40.50 -30.00 3.31
CA ILE A 32 -40.68 -28.68 2.72
C ILE A 32 -39.87 -27.62 3.49
N ILE A 33 -39.91 -27.64 4.82
CA ILE A 33 -39.15 -26.72 5.66
C ILE A 33 -37.64 -26.90 5.43
N ALA A 34 -37.16 -28.16 5.38
CA ALA A 34 -35.76 -28.44 5.12
C ALA A 34 -35.32 -27.94 3.73
N LEU A 35 -36.17 -28.07 2.71
CA LEU A 35 -35.89 -27.58 1.36
C LEU A 35 -35.83 -26.06 1.33
N ILE A 36 -36.74 -25.35 1.99
CA ILE A 36 -36.74 -23.87 2.09
C ILE A 36 -35.47 -23.42 2.82
N LEU A 37 -35.11 -24.03 3.93
CA LEU A 37 -33.89 -23.69 4.67
C LEU A 37 -32.64 -23.92 3.81
N LEU A 38 -32.58 -25.02 3.06
CA LEU A 38 -31.46 -25.30 2.17
C LEU A 38 -31.32 -24.24 1.09
N VAL A 39 -32.43 -23.80 0.48
CA VAL A 39 -32.41 -22.71 -0.52
C VAL A 39 -31.92 -21.40 0.11
N ILE A 40 -32.42 -21.05 1.29
CA ILE A 40 -32.01 -19.81 1.98
C ILE A 40 -30.51 -19.85 2.31
N ILE A 41 -30.01 -20.95 2.87
CA ILE A 41 -28.58 -21.10 3.20
C ILE A 41 -27.73 -21.07 1.93
N SER A 42 -28.18 -21.67 0.84
CA SER A 42 -27.49 -21.65 -0.45
C SER A 42 -27.37 -20.22 -1.01
N LEU A 43 -28.45 -19.42 -0.94
CA LEU A 43 -28.43 -18.03 -1.35
C LEU A 43 -27.49 -17.18 -0.49
N LEU A 44 -27.51 -17.37 0.82
CA LEU A 44 -26.61 -16.67 1.74
C LEU A 44 -25.14 -17.05 1.48
N ALA A 45 -24.85 -18.32 1.21
CA ALA A 45 -23.50 -18.76 0.88
C ALA A 45 -22.96 -18.10 -0.40
N VAL A 46 -23.78 -18.01 -1.45
CA VAL A 46 -23.38 -17.37 -2.71
C VAL A 46 -23.12 -15.88 -2.53
N THR A 47 -23.95 -15.17 -1.76
CA THR A 47 -23.74 -13.73 -1.49
C THR A 47 -22.49 -13.48 -0.65
N SER A 48 -22.22 -14.33 0.32
CA SER A 48 -20.99 -14.23 1.14
C SER A 48 -19.72 -14.43 0.31
N MET A 49 -19.70 -15.39 -0.62
CA MET A 49 -18.55 -15.62 -1.51
C MET A 49 -18.26 -14.42 -2.42
N ARG A 50 -19.30 -13.78 -2.96
CA ARG A 50 -19.11 -12.57 -3.79
C ARG A 50 -18.52 -11.40 -2.99
N GLY A 51 -18.94 -11.24 -1.74
CA GLY A 51 -18.40 -10.21 -0.85
C GLY A 51 -16.91 -10.44 -0.52
N ALA A 52 -16.50 -11.68 -0.29
CA ALA A 52 -15.11 -12.02 0.03
C ALA A 52 -14.15 -11.69 -1.13
N GLY A 53 -14.51 -12.03 -2.38
CA GLY A 53 -13.67 -11.74 -3.54
C GLY A 53 -13.46 -10.25 -3.80
N SER A 54 -14.50 -9.43 -3.59
CA SER A 54 -14.36 -7.97 -3.72
C SER A 54 -13.49 -7.35 -2.62
N ALA A 55 -13.61 -7.85 -1.39
CA ALA A 55 -12.78 -7.40 -0.28
C ALA A 55 -11.29 -7.72 -0.48
N GLU A 56 -10.96 -8.89 -1.03
CA GLU A 56 -9.59 -9.28 -1.35
C GLU A 56 -8.98 -8.38 -2.42
N SER A 57 -9.71 -8.11 -3.50
CA SER A 57 -9.26 -7.19 -4.56
C SER A 57 -9.03 -5.78 -4.04
N LEU A 58 -9.92 -5.30 -3.17
CA LEU A 58 -9.79 -3.99 -2.55
C LEU A 58 -8.55 -3.94 -1.63
N ALA A 59 -8.35 -4.95 -0.80
CA ALA A 59 -7.19 -5.03 0.09
C ALA A 59 -5.87 -5.07 -0.71
N GLY A 60 -5.84 -5.80 -1.82
CA GLY A 60 -4.70 -5.81 -2.74
C GLY A 60 -4.38 -4.43 -3.29
N ASN A 61 -5.39 -3.72 -3.81
CA ASN A 61 -5.21 -2.37 -4.36
C ASN A 61 -4.78 -1.35 -3.30
N VAL A 62 -5.33 -1.42 -2.09
CA VAL A 62 -4.92 -0.55 -0.98
C VAL A 62 -3.46 -0.78 -0.63
N ARG A 63 -3.03 -2.03 -0.56
CA ARG A 63 -1.63 -2.38 -0.25
C ARG A 63 -0.67 -1.86 -1.33
N THR A 64 -0.98 -2.02 -2.61
CA THR A 64 -0.11 -1.54 -3.69
C THR A 64 -0.02 -0.02 -3.70
N THR A 65 -1.14 0.68 -3.47
CA THR A 65 -1.16 2.14 -3.35
C THR A 65 -0.38 2.64 -2.14
N GLU A 66 -0.50 1.97 -1.00
CA GLU A 66 0.27 2.30 0.21
C GLU A 66 1.78 2.18 -0.02
N LEU A 67 2.23 1.10 -0.66
CA LEU A 67 3.64 0.91 -1.00
C LEU A 67 4.12 1.97 -2.01
N ALA A 68 3.29 2.35 -2.97
CA ALA A 68 3.59 3.44 -3.91
C ALA A 68 3.70 4.79 -3.17
N THR A 69 2.85 5.04 -2.16
CA THR A 69 2.91 6.25 -1.33
C THR A 69 4.21 6.31 -0.54
N GLN A 70 4.59 5.22 0.11
CA GLN A 70 5.87 5.14 0.84
C GLN A 70 7.06 5.37 -0.09
N ALA A 71 7.03 4.81 -1.31
CA ALA A 71 8.06 5.05 -2.30
C ALA A 71 8.15 6.54 -2.70
N ALA A 72 7.01 7.18 -2.93
CA ALA A 72 6.95 8.61 -3.24
C ALA A 72 7.46 9.49 -2.10
N GLU A 73 7.12 9.15 -0.85
CA GLU A 73 7.63 9.86 0.34
C GLU A 73 9.14 9.76 0.48
N ILE A 74 9.72 8.58 0.24
CA ILE A 74 11.17 8.40 0.26
C ILE A 74 11.83 9.31 -0.76
N ALA A 75 11.30 9.36 -2.01
CA ALA A 75 11.82 10.22 -3.05
C ALA A 75 11.66 11.70 -2.70
N LEU A 76 10.50 12.09 -2.19
CA LEU A 76 10.23 13.47 -1.80
C LEU A 76 11.24 13.95 -0.75
N ARG A 77 11.38 13.19 0.34
CA ARG A 77 12.31 13.53 1.43
C ARG A 77 13.76 13.55 0.98
N HIS A 78 14.15 12.65 0.08
CA HIS A 78 15.49 12.63 -0.49
C HIS A 78 15.76 13.92 -1.27
N CYS A 79 14.84 14.29 -2.15
CA CYS A 79 14.98 15.48 -2.99
C CYS A 79 14.84 16.78 -2.21
N GLU A 80 14.02 16.84 -1.16
CA GLU A 80 13.97 17.98 -0.24
C GLU A 80 15.34 18.25 0.42
N LYS A 81 15.94 17.21 0.99
CA LYS A 81 17.27 17.34 1.62
C LYS A 81 18.33 17.75 0.61
N ALA A 82 18.28 17.21 -0.59
CA ALA A 82 19.20 17.55 -1.66
C ALA A 82 19.04 19.01 -2.11
N ALA A 83 17.82 19.48 -2.29
CA ALA A 83 17.52 20.87 -2.64
C ALA A 83 18.00 21.85 -1.56
N ILE A 84 17.73 21.54 -0.29
CA ILE A 84 18.19 22.35 0.86
C ILE A 84 19.72 22.43 0.88
N ARG A 85 20.41 21.30 0.72
CA ARG A 85 21.87 21.27 0.68
C ARG A 85 22.42 22.12 -0.47
N HIS A 86 21.87 21.92 -1.65
CA HIS A 86 22.32 22.66 -2.82
C HIS A 86 22.13 24.15 -2.69
N ALA A 87 20.97 24.60 -2.17
CA ALA A 87 20.69 25.98 -1.92
C ALA A 87 21.65 26.58 -0.87
N LYS A 88 21.89 25.91 0.24
CA LYS A 88 22.83 26.37 1.28
C LYS A 88 24.26 26.52 0.74
N VAL A 89 24.72 25.59 -0.08
CA VAL A 89 26.04 25.68 -0.71
C VAL A 89 26.09 26.86 -1.71
N THR A 90 25.03 27.03 -2.52
CA THR A 90 24.98 28.09 -3.53
C THR A 90 24.83 29.49 -2.91
N LEU A 91 24.08 29.60 -1.82
CA LEU A 91 23.88 30.88 -1.10
C LEU A 91 25.04 31.22 -0.16
N GLY A 92 26.04 30.34 -0.01
CA GLY A 92 27.17 30.55 0.89
C GLY A 92 26.81 30.51 2.39
N ALA A 93 25.64 29.99 2.74
CA ALA A 93 25.08 29.94 4.09
C ALA A 93 25.70 28.85 4.98
N GLY A 94 26.95 28.51 4.79
CA GLY A 94 27.72 27.61 5.64
C GLY A 94 27.53 26.12 5.32
N THR A 95 28.48 25.33 5.77
CA THR A 95 28.49 23.87 5.63
C THR A 95 27.95 23.25 6.92
N ASP A 96 26.68 22.88 6.93
CA ASP A 96 26.13 22.04 7.99
C ASP A 96 26.76 20.62 7.82
N PRO A 97 27.51 20.12 8.82
CA PRO A 97 28.18 18.82 8.72
C PRO A 97 27.22 17.67 8.43
N ASP A 98 26.00 17.73 8.95
CA ASP A 98 24.99 16.70 8.72
C ASP A 98 24.48 16.70 7.27
N LEU A 99 24.49 17.84 6.62
CA LEU A 99 24.14 17.96 5.21
C LEU A 99 25.30 17.59 4.26
N LEU A 100 26.54 17.73 4.71
CA LEU A 100 27.72 17.34 3.93
C LEU A 100 27.83 15.82 3.78
N ASN A 101 27.42 15.07 4.80
CA ASN A 101 27.47 13.60 4.79
C ASN A 101 26.29 12.96 4.05
N TYR A 102 25.29 13.75 3.63
CA TYR A 102 24.20 13.24 2.85
C TYR A 102 24.66 13.06 1.40
N ASP A 103 24.86 11.82 1.01
CA ASP A 103 25.26 11.46 -0.36
C ASP A 103 24.13 11.74 -1.33
N VAL A 104 24.17 12.91 -1.94
CA VAL A 104 23.23 13.36 -2.95
C VAL A 104 23.75 12.95 -4.33
N GLN A 105 24.11 11.68 -4.49
CA GLN A 105 24.58 11.19 -5.78
C GLN A 105 23.53 11.45 -6.86
N GLY A 106 23.88 12.30 -7.81
CA GLY A 106 23.08 12.57 -8.99
C GLY A 106 22.08 13.72 -8.93
N LEU A 107 21.83 14.33 -7.76
CA LEU A 107 21.07 15.59 -7.67
C LEU A 107 22.02 16.76 -7.48
N ASP A 108 22.80 17.02 -8.48
CA ASP A 108 23.66 18.20 -8.59
C ASP A 108 22.87 19.39 -9.19
N GLY A 109 23.53 20.52 -9.34
CA GLY A 109 22.91 21.71 -9.91
C GLY A 109 22.40 21.55 -11.35
N THR A 110 22.72 20.44 -12.03
CA THR A 110 22.23 20.16 -13.37
C THR A 110 20.82 19.54 -13.36
N LYS A 111 20.44 18.89 -12.26
CA LYS A 111 19.10 18.30 -12.06
C LYS A 111 18.09 19.26 -11.45
N ILE A 112 18.57 20.36 -10.88
CA ILE A 112 17.68 21.39 -10.35
C ILE A 112 17.34 22.37 -11.46
N LEU A 113 16.08 22.54 -11.78
CA LEU A 113 15.60 23.42 -12.83
C LEU A 113 15.52 24.86 -12.31
N TRP A 114 16.62 25.60 -12.43
CA TRP A 114 16.81 26.93 -11.85
C TRP A 114 16.02 28.06 -12.49
N ALA A 115 15.79 27.97 -13.76
CA ALA A 115 15.21 29.08 -14.53
C ALA A 115 13.99 28.60 -15.31
N ASN A 116 13.08 27.97 -14.65
CA ASN A 116 11.95 27.41 -15.33
C ASN A 116 10.77 28.35 -15.38
N THR A 117 10.44 28.83 -16.58
CA THR A 117 9.26 29.66 -16.84
C THR A 117 7.98 28.83 -17.00
N ALA A 118 8.10 27.51 -17.12
CA ALA A 118 6.98 26.59 -17.28
C ALA A 118 7.13 25.44 -16.27
N SER A 119 6.09 25.15 -15.54
CA SER A 119 6.06 24.04 -14.57
C SER A 119 6.25 22.71 -15.27
N GLN A 120 7.49 22.19 -15.28
CA GLN A 120 7.85 20.93 -15.94
C GLN A 120 7.23 19.72 -15.23
N TRP A 121 6.97 19.83 -13.92
CA TRP A 121 6.33 18.78 -13.15
C TRP A 121 4.93 18.41 -13.67
N GLN A 122 4.23 19.34 -14.35
CA GLN A 122 2.93 19.10 -14.96
C GLN A 122 3.03 18.36 -16.29
N ASN A 123 4.21 18.35 -16.90
CA ASN A 123 4.41 17.76 -18.21
C ASN A 123 4.85 16.29 -18.09
N LEU A 124 3.90 15.37 -18.29
CA LEU A 124 4.14 13.93 -18.21
C LEU A 124 5.24 13.47 -19.18
N SER A 125 5.41 14.11 -20.32
CA SER A 125 6.46 13.75 -21.26
C SER A 125 7.87 14.04 -20.74
N THR A 126 8.01 14.97 -19.78
CA THR A 126 9.28 15.23 -19.09
C THR A 126 9.62 14.07 -18.12
N TRP A 127 8.62 13.51 -17.48
CA TRP A 127 8.78 12.37 -16.57
C TRP A 127 9.04 11.05 -17.32
N ASP A 128 8.34 10.86 -18.41
CA ASP A 128 8.37 9.63 -19.21
C ASP A 128 9.31 9.79 -20.42
N SER A 129 10.48 10.35 -20.19
CA SER A 129 11.53 10.54 -21.20
C SER A 129 12.91 10.24 -20.63
N THR A 130 13.87 10.09 -21.49
CA THR A 130 15.29 9.98 -21.13
C THR A 130 15.91 11.32 -20.75
N ALA A 131 15.10 12.38 -20.68
CA ALA A 131 15.55 13.71 -20.26
C ALA A 131 16.15 13.68 -18.86
N THR A 132 17.14 14.51 -18.65
CA THR A 132 17.96 14.53 -17.42
C THR A 132 17.32 15.27 -16.26
N SER A 133 16.13 15.84 -16.43
CA SER A 133 15.46 16.68 -15.41
C SER A 133 14.86 15.89 -14.26
N THR A 134 14.61 14.60 -14.45
CA THR A 134 14.07 13.73 -13.41
C THR A 134 15.21 12.98 -12.72
N TYR A 135 15.23 13.02 -11.40
CA TYR A 135 16.14 12.20 -10.59
C TYR A 135 15.49 10.88 -10.21
N VAL A 136 16.12 9.78 -10.59
CA VAL A 136 15.70 8.42 -10.22
C VAL A 136 16.51 7.97 -9.01
N LEU A 137 15.87 7.57 -7.94
CA LEU A 137 16.57 7.10 -6.75
C LEU A 137 17.32 5.80 -7.05
N THR A 138 18.57 5.74 -6.60
CA THR A 138 19.42 4.57 -6.81
C THR A 138 19.11 3.46 -5.79
N THR A 139 19.50 2.24 -6.11
CA THR A 139 19.42 1.10 -5.18
C THR A 139 20.22 1.30 -3.90
N THR A 140 21.27 2.12 -3.95
CA THR A 140 22.08 2.49 -2.78
C THR A 140 21.24 3.28 -1.77
N THR A 141 20.33 4.14 -2.24
CA THR A 141 19.45 4.95 -1.39
C THR A 141 18.27 4.14 -0.88
N LEU A 142 17.76 3.21 -1.68
CA LEU A 142 16.50 2.46 -1.40
C LEU A 142 16.72 1.12 -0.72
N GLY A 143 17.94 0.57 -0.74
CA GLY A 143 18.18 -0.83 -0.47
C GLY A 143 17.85 -1.74 -1.68
N SER A 144 18.61 -2.81 -1.84
CA SER A 144 18.49 -3.70 -2.97
C SER A 144 17.17 -4.48 -2.95
N GLY A 145 16.43 -4.47 -4.06
CA GLY A 145 15.29 -5.35 -4.30
C GLY A 145 13.93 -4.90 -3.78
N THR A 146 13.82 -3.70 -3.18
CA THR A 146 12.56 -3.23 -2.60
C THR A 146 11.53 -2.82 -3.67
N TYR A 147 11.97 -2.14 -4.74
CA TYR A 147 11.11 -1.64 -5.80
C TYR A 147 11.60 -2.08 -7.17
N LYS A 148 10.72 -2.62 -8.01
CA LYS A 148 11.05 -2.95 -9.41
C LYS A 148 11.32 -1.69 -10.23
N ARG A 149 10.47 -0.68 -10.06
CA ARG A 149 10.66 0.65 -10.62
C ARG A 149 11.00 1.61 -9.47
N PRO A 150 12.22 2.14 -9.43
CA PRO A 150 12.62 3.09 -8.40
C PRO A 150 11.76 4.34 -8.44
N PRO A 151 11.43 4.94 -7.29
CA PRO A 151 10.73 6.21 -7.24
C PRO A 151 11.62 7.34 -7.76
N GLU A 152 10.98 8.40 -8.20
CA GLU A 152 11.60 9.50 -8.91
C GLU A 152 11.16 10.84 -8.34
N CYS A 153 11.99 11.86 -8.49
CA CYS A 153 11.63 13.23 -8.13
C CYS A 153 12.16 14.25 -9.13
N MET A 154 11.54 15.42 -9.11
CA MET A 154 11.92 16.59 -9.87
C MET A 154 11.96 17.79 -8.92
N VAL A 155 13.00 18.60 -9.03
CA VAL A 155 13.19 19.82 -8.23
C VAL A 155 13.21 21.01 -9.16
N GLU A 156 12.30 21.95 -8.91
CA GLU A 156 12.18 23.17 -9.69
C GLU A 156 12.34 24.37 -8.77
N SER A 157 13.16 25.33 -9.15
CA SER A 157 13.27 26.60 -8.40
C SER A 157 12.12 27.53 -8.78
N LEU A 158 11.41 28.01 -7.77
CA LEU A 158 10.36 29.02 -7.94
C LEU A 158 10.92 30.43 -8.05
N THR A 159 12.11 30.64 -7.51
CA THR A 159 12.84 31.92 -7.59
C THR A 159 14.20 31.64 -8.20
N GLY A 160 14.58 32.42 -9.22
CA GLY A 160 15.92 32.33 -9.77
C GLY A 160 16.95 32.65 -8.68
N VAL A 161 17.68 31.65 -8.23
CA VAL A 161 18.80 31.84 -7.30
C VAL A 161 19.94 32.41 -8.11
N THR A 162 20.01 33.72 -8.18
CA THR A 162 21.21 34.44 -8.63
C THR A 162 22.05 34.73 -7.40
N GLY A 163 23.36 34.77 -7.53
CA GLY A 163 24.30 34.95 -6.40
C GLY A 163 24.07 36.21 -5.53
N THR A 164 23.01 36.97 -5.77
CA THR A 164 22.55 38.11 -4.98
C THR A 164 21.25 37.85 -4.21
N SER A 165 20.59 36.70 -4.44
CA SER A 165 19.37 36.33 -3.71
C SER A 165 19.73 35.69 -2.38
N THR A 166 19.13 36.17 -1.30
CA THR A 166 19.31 35.58 0.04
C THR A 166 18.38 34.45 0.31
N ASN A 167 17.30 34.32 -0.48
CA ASN A 167 16.24 33.31 -0.30
C ASN A 167 16.12 32.45 -1.55
N ALA A 168 15.89 31.16 -1.33
CA ALA A 168 15.59 30.21 -2.38
C ALA A 168 14.26 29.48 -2.08
N ALA A 169 13.39 29.38 -3.06
CA ALA A 169 12.16 28.59 -2.95
C ALA A 169 12.13 27.52 -4.03
N PHE A 170 11.75 26.31 -3.64
CA PHE A 170 11.68 25.14 -4.51
C PHE A 170 10.32 24.46 -4.43
N ILE A 171 9.88 23.98 -5.56
CA ILE A 171 8.82 22.99 -5.63
C ILE A 171 9.46 21.63 -5.94
N ILE A 172 9.16 20.65 -5.10
CA ILE A 172 9.66 19.29 -5.25
C ILE A 172 8.47 18.40 -5.52
N THR A 173 8.50 17.73 -6.65
CA THR A 173 7.48 16.75 -7.03
C THR A 173 8.11 15.38 -7.06
N ALA A 174 7.49 14.41 -6.42
CA ALA A 174 7.95 13.04 -6.39
C ALA A 174 6.86 12.11 -6.89
N ARG A 175 7.26 11.01 -7.55
CA ARG A 175 6.37 9.93 -7.88
C ARG A 175 6.92 8.59 -7.40
N GLY A 176 6.03 7.80 -6.80
CA GLY A 176 6.32 6.45 -6.33
C GLY A 176 5.47 5.44 -7.07
N PHE A 177 6.00 4.23 -7.15
CA PHE A 177 5.39 3.14 -7.90
C PHE A 177 5.12 1.95 -7.02
N GLY A 178 4.00 1.27 -7.26
CA GLY A 178 3.68 0.02 -6.60
C GLY A 178 4.59 -1.13 -7.03
N PRO A 179 4.61 -2.22 -6.26
CA PRO A 179 5.49 -3.36 -6.52
C PRO A 179 5.17 -4.12 -7.80
N GLU A 180 3.97 -3.95 -8.35
CA GLU A 180 3.52 -4.54 -9.61
C GLU A 180 4.07 -3.79 -10.83
N VAL A 181 4.48 -2.52 -10.67
CA VAL A 181 4.94 -1.68 -11.79
C VAL A 181 6.26 -2.21 -12.32
N ALA A 182 6.30 -2.45 -13.64
CA ALA A 182 7.49 -2.93 -14.31
C ALA A 182 8.66 -1.92 -14.26
N PRO A 183 9.92 -2.37 -14.29
CA PRO A 183 11.07 -1.49 -14.45
C PRO A 183 10.93 -0.57 -15.66
N ALA A 184 11.53 0.60 -15.60
CA ALA A 184 11.57 1.49 -16.77
C ALA A 184 12.35 0.81 -17.91
N ASP A 185 11.79 0.86 -19.10
CA ASP A 185 12.48 0.46 -20.33
C ASP A 185 13.48 1.56 -20.78
N ALA A 186 14.21 1.30 -21.86
CA ALA A 186 15.20 2.23 -22.39
C ALA A 186 14.56 3.55 -22.88
N SER A 187 13.32 3.54 -23.31
CA SER A 187 12.55 4.72 -23.73
C SER A 187 11.79 5.40 -22.60
N ARG A 188 11.82 4.80 -21.40
CA ARG A 188 11.08 5.25 -20.21
C ARG A 188 9.58 5.38 -20.47
N THR A 189 9.03 4.41 -21.17
CA THR A 189 7.59 4.34 -21.42
C THR A 189 6.79 4.52 -20.14
N ARG A 190 5.65 5.20 -20.24
CA ARG A 190 4.77 5.49 -19.11
C ARG A 190 4.48 4.23 -18.30
N PRO A 191 4.65 4.28 -16.99
CA PRO A 191 4.38 3.14 -16.11
C PRO A 191 2.91 2.76 -16.14
N GLN A 192 2.65 1.46 -15.97
CA GLN A 192 1.32 0.90 -15.79
C GLN A 192 1.24 0.25 -14.42
N GLY A 193 0.20 0.54 -13.66
CA GLY A 193 0.01 0.07 -12.30
C GLY A 193 -0.22 1.21 -11.32
N SER A 194 0.00 0.94 -10.04
CA SER A 194 -0.17 1.94 -8.98
C SER A 194 0.93 3.01 -9.05
N GLU A 195 0.52 4.25 -9.16
CA GLU A 195 1.39 5.42 -9.20
C GLU A 195 0.84 6.48 -8.25
N VAL A 196 1.69 7.04 -7.39
CA VAL A 196 1.33 8.08 -6.43
C VAL A 196 2.25 9.28 -6.63
N TRP A 197 1.66 10.45 -6.63
CA TRP A 197 2.34 11.73 -6.78
C TRP A 197 2.24 12.52 -5.49
N LEU A 198 3.39 13.01 -5.02
CA LEU A 198 3.50 13.89 -3.86
C LEU A 198 4.24 15.15 -4.26
N GLN A 199 3.86 16.26 -3.64
CA GLN A 199 4.50 17.54 -3.90
C GLN A 199 4.73 18.29 -2.59
N SER A 200 5.86 18.97 -2.50
CA SER A 200 6.25 19.81 -1.39
C SER A 200 6.81 21.12 -1.92
N THR A 201 6.62 22.19 -1.17
CA THR A 201 7.27 23.48 -1.42
C THR A 201 8.12 23.81 -0.21
N ILE A 202 9.38 24.13 -0.45
CA ILE A 202 10.32 24.54 0.59
C ILE A 202 10.85 25.94 0.29
N GLU A 203 10.98 26.73 1.33
CA GLU A 203 11.62 28.06 1.28
C GLU A 203 12.81 28.06 2.24
N ILE A 204 13.92 28.59 1.77
CA ILE A 204 15.18 28.65 2.49
C ILE A 204 15.53 30.14 2.59
N PRO A 205 15.49 30.70 3.81
CA PRO A 205 15.80 32.10 4.07
C PRO A 205 17.28 32.42 3.92
#